data_2f0e90ad60c38af8ed4971214bfb2d94
#
_entry.id   2f0e90ad60c38af8ed4971214bfb2d94
#
_cell.length_a   1.000
_cell.length_b   1.000
_cell.length_c   1.000
_cell.angle_alpha   90.00
_cell.angle_beta   90.00
_cell.angle_gamma   90.00
#
_symmetry.space_group_name_H-M   'P 1'
#
loop_
_entity.id
_entity.type
_entity.pdbx_description
1 polymer ?
#
loop_
_entity_poly.entity_id
_entity_poly.type
_entity_poly.pdbx_seq_one_letter_code
_entity_poly.pdbx_strand_id
1 'polypeptide(L)'
;RVDWGQHRIGDERDKNRIKGMIEDRPDWLISRQRNWGVPLAIFVKKSDGSILQDDDVDARIIAAMKEGGADVWWSTDAQTFLGSEYDAQDYEKVEDILDVWFDSGSTHAFVLGNVARAPARPSFKNARVLYLEGSDQHRGWFHSSLLESCATRGRAPYDE
;
A
#
# COMPACT_ATOMS: atom_id res chain seq x y z
N ARG A 1 -14.29 -8.03 -3.27
CA ARG A 1 -14.50 -9.48 -3.58
C ARG A 1 -13.53 -9.85 -4.67
N VAL A 2 -12.62 -10.79 -4.42
CA VAL A 2 -11.63 -11.25 -5.41
C VAL A 2 -12.35 -12.08 -6.49
N ASP A 3 -12.15 -11.72 -7.76
CA ASP A 3 -12.63 -12.53 -8.88
C ASP A 3 -11.62 -13.64 -9.17
N TRP A 4 -11.92 -14.83 -8.70
CA TRP A 4 -11.10 -16.01 -8.86
C TRP A 4 -11.14 -16.62 -10.27
N GLY A 5 -12.08 -16.16 -11.14
CA GLY A 5 -12.26 -16.72 -12.47
C GLY A 5 -11.20 -16.33 -13.49
N GLN A 6 -10.51 -15.22 -13.28
CA GLN A 6 -9.54 -14.65 -14.23
C GLN A 6 -8.07 -14.90 -13.86
N HIS A 7 -7.79 -15.50 -12.69
CA HIS A 7 -6.44 -15.65 -12.19
C HIS A 7 -5.98 -17.10 -12.29
N ARG A 8 -4.95 -17.32 -13.09
CA ARG A 8 -4.19 -18.57 -13.10
C ARG A 8 -3.07 -18.46 -12.07
N ILE A 9 -3.33 -18.92 -10.86
CA ILE A 9 -2.31 -19.12 -9.85
C ILE A 9 -1.95 -20.60 -9.91
N GLY A 10 -0.83 -20.96 -10.49
CA GLY A 10 -0.35 -22.32 -10.55
C GLY A 10 -1.40 -23.35 -10.97
N ASP A 11 -1.53 -24.42 -10.21
CA ASP A 11 -2.62 -25.39 -10.38
C ASP A 11 -3.82 -25.03 -9.48
N GLU A 12 -4.93 -25.76 -9.60
CA GLU A 12 -6.14 -25.58 -8.79
C GLU A 12 -5.87 -25.70 -7.27
N ARG A 13 -4.83 -26.41 -6.86
CA ARG A 13 -4.44 -26.55 -5.45
C ARG A 13 -3.88 -25.24 -4.90
N ASP A 14 -3.07 -24.53 -5.67
CA ASP A 14 -2.50 -23.24 -5.27
C ASP A 14 -3.59 -22.16 -5.18
N LYS A 15 -4.51 -22.16 -6.13
CA LYS A 15 -5.70 -21.30 -6.09
C LYS A 15 -6.56 -21.56 -4.85
N ASN A 16 -6.85 -22.81 -4.55
CA ASN A 16 -7.65 -23.18 -3.38
C ASN A 16 -6.90 -22.85 -2.08
N ARG A 17 -5.58 -22.98 -2.07
CA ARG A 17 -4.74 -22.62 -0.92
C ARG A 17 -4.79 -21.13 -0.62
N ILE A 18 -4.53 -20.26 -1.59
CA ILE A 18 -4.57 -18.81 -1.36
C ILE A 18 -5.99 -18.32 -1.06
N LYS A 19 -7.00 -18.91 -1.70
CA LYS A 19 -8.42 -18.62 -1.44
C LYS A 19 -8.76 -18.88 0.03
N GLY A 20 -8.47 -20.07 0.55
CA GLY A 20 -8.72 -20.40 1.96
C GLY A 20 -7.96 -19.51 2.95
N MET A 21 -6.77 -19.06 2.58
CA MET A 21 -6.00 -18.12 3.42
C MET A 21 -6.61 -16.72 3.49
N ILE A 22 -7.38 -16.32 2.47
CA ILE A 22 -8.00 -14.99 2.39
C ILE A 22 -9.42 -15.00 2.96
N GLU A 23 -10.21 -16.03 2.67
CA GLU A 23 -11.62 -16.08 3.08
C GLU A 23 -11.82 -16.09 4.60
N ASP A 24 -10.94 -16.79 5.32
CA ASP A 24 -10.97 -16.92 6.78
C ASP A 24 -10.02 -15.96 7.50
N ARG A 25 -9.48 -14.99 6.79
CA ARG A 25 -8.48 -14.10 7.35
C ARG A 25 -9.11 -13.04 8.25
N PRO A 26 -8.57 -12.83 9.47
CA PRO A 26 -8.88 -11.64 10.27
C PRO A 26 -8.34 -10.37 9.60
N ASP A 27 -8.77 -9.21 10.08
CA ASP A 27 -8.25 -7.92 9.64
C ASP A 27 -6.72 -7.87 9.72
N TRP A 28 -6.11 -7.21 8.75
CA TRP A 28 -4.68 -6.98 8.74
C TRP A 28 -4.35 -5.63 9.38
N LEU A 29 -3.85 -5.67 10.60
CA LEU A 29 -3.31 -4.48 11.24
C LEU A 29 -1.99 -4.10 10.56
N ILE A 30 -2.00 -3.01 9.80
CA ILE A 30 -0.86 -2.58 8.98
C ILE A 30 0.12 -1.67 9.72
N SER A 31 -0.25 -1.10 10.87
CA SER A 31 0.64 -0.25 11.66
C SER A 31 1.63 -1.06 12.48
N ARG A 32 2.88 -0.55 12.59
CA ARG A 32 3.95 -1.12 13.42
C ARG A 32 4.63 -0.02 14.21
N GLN A 33 4.94 -0.31 15.47
CA GLN A 33 5.70 0.54 16.39
C GLN A 33 7.18 0.11 16.31
N ARG A 34 7.91 0.62 15.32
CA ARG A 34 9.33 0.34 15.06
C ARG A 34 10.06 1.65 14.74
N ASN A 35 11.36 1.67 14.96
CA ASN A 35 12.20 2.86 14.74
C ASN A 35 12.59 3.06 13.27
N TRP A 36 12.28 2.12 12.39
CA TRP A 36 12.65 2.20 10.99
C TRP A 36 11.59 1.55 10.11
N GLY A 37 11.23 2.21 9.02
CA GLY A 37 10.26 1.75 8.03
C GLY A 37 9.62 2.91 7.29
N VAL A 38 8.67 2.60 6.40
CA VAL A 38 7.87 3.60 5.70
C VAL A 38 6.80 4.14 6.65
N PRO A 39 6.65 5.46 6.81
CA PRO A 39 5.66 6.02 7.71
C PRO A 39 4.22 5.70 7.29
N LEU A 40 3.36 5.46 8.26
CA LEU A 40 1.92 5.50 8.08
C LEU A 40 1.47 6.97 8.11
N ALA A 41 1.60 7.64 6.96
CA ALA A 41 1.49 9.09 6.84
C ALA A 41 0.04 9.57 6.85
N ILE A 42 -0.63 9.49 7.99
CA ILE A 42 -2.01 9.93 8.21
C ILE A 42 -2.13 10.86 9.40
N PHE A 43 -3.18 11.67 9.39
CA PHE A 43 -3.62 12.50 10.51
C PHE A 43 -4.92 11.96 11.08
N VAL A 44 -5.01 11.91 12.41
CA VAL A 44 -6.20 11.48 13.15
C VAL A 44 -6.76 12.66 13.92
N LYS A 45 -8.05 12.91 13.78
CA LYS A 45 -8.72 13.97 14.49
C LYS A 45 -8.88 13.60 15.98
N LYS A 46 -8.35 14.44 16.85
CA LYS A 46 -8.33 14.15 18.30
C LYS A 46 -9.72 14.07 18.96
N SER A 47 -10.70 14.77 18.38
CA SER A 47 -12.04 14.85 18.97
C SER A 47 -12.88 13.58 18.82
N ASP A 48 -12.66 12.81 17.73
CA ASP A 48 -13.51 11.66 17.39
C ASP A 48 -12.73 10.43 16.85
N GLY A 49 -11.40 10.54 16.68
CA GLY A 49 -10.57 9.47 16.18
C GLY A 49 -10.70 9.21 14.66
N SER A 50 -11.39 10.09 13.93
CA SER A 50 -11.53 9.95 12.48
C SER A 50 -10.22 10.25 11.75
N ILE A 51 -9.95 9.49 10.68
CA ILE A 51 -8.81 9.75 9.80
C ILE A 51 -9.16 10.93 8.88
N LEU A 52 -8.25 11.91 8.79
CA LEU A 52 -8.36 12.99 7.83
C LEU A 52 -8.18 12.45 6.41
N GLN A 53 -9.15 12.70 5.56
CA GLN A 53 -9.12 12.37 4.14
C GLN A 53 -9.23 13.66 3.35
N ASP A 54 -8.11 14.15 2.82
CA ASP A 54 -8.04 15.41 2.09
C ASP A 54 -6.94 15.34 1.03
N ASP A 55 -7.32 15.51 -0.23
CA ASP A 55 -6.44 15.37 -1.38
C ASP A 55 -5.29 16.41 -1.38
N ASP A 56 -5.51 17.60 -0.86
CA ASP A 56 -4.51 18.67 -0.80
C ASP A 56 -3.47 18.39 0.30
N VAL A 57 -3.91 17.84 1.43
CA VAL A 57 -3.01 17.33 2.49
C VAL A 57 -2.15 16.19 1.96
N ASP A 58 -2.77 15.21 1.31
CA ASP A 58 -2.06 14.08 0.70
C ASP A 58 -1.06 14.54 -0.36
N ALA A 59 -1.43 15.51 -1.20
CA ALA A 59 -0.55 16.07 -2.21
C ALA A 59 0.69 16.75 -1.59
N ARG A 60 0.53 17.49 -0.47
CA ARG A 60 1.63 18.12 0.25
C ARG A 60 2.57 17.07 0.87
N ILE A 61 2.03 16.02 1.48
CA ILE A 61 2.81 14.89 2.02
C ILE A 61 3.61 14.20 0.92
N ILE A 62 2.95 13.87 -0.20
CA ILE A 62 3.59 13.21 -1.35
C ILE A 62 4.70 14.08 -1.94
N ALA A 63 4.48 15.40 -2.07
CA ALA A 63 5.49 16.31 -2.59
C ALA A 63 6.73 16.36 -1.68
N ALA A 64 6.54 16.49 -0.37
CA ALA A 64 7.63 16.49 0.59
C ALA A 64 8.42 15.18 0.57
N MET A 65 7.74 14.02 0.52
CA MET A 65 8.39 12.71 0.45
C MET A 65 9.15 12.50 -0.87
N LYS A 66 8.69 13.06 -1.99
CA LYS A 66 9.42 13.02 -3.26
C LYS A 66 10.72 13.81 -3.22
N GLU A 67 10.75 14.88 -2.47
CA GLU A 67 11.93 15.78 -2.34
C GLU A 67 12.92 15.26 -1.30
N GLY A 68 12.45 14.90 -0.10
CA GLY A 68 13.29 14.61 1.06
C GLY A 68 13.26 13.16 1.54
N GLY A 69 12.50 12.27 0.88
CA GLY A 69 12.34 10.87 1.31
C GLY A 69 11.33 10.69 2.44
N ALA A 70 11.24 9.46 2.96
CA ALA A 70 10.27 9.10 3.98
C ALA A 70 10.47 9.81 5.33
N ASP A 71 11.73 10.15 5.66
CA ASP A 71 12.10 10.75 6.95
C ASP A 71 11.53 12.17 7.14
N VAL A 72 11.09 12.82 6.06
CA VAL A 72 10.41 14.13 6.15
C VAL A 72 9.12 14.05 6.97
N TRP A 73 8.51 12.87 7.05
CA TRP A 73 7.32 12.69 7.86
C TRP A 73 7.59 13.03 9.32
N TRP A 74 8.68 12.57 9.89
CA TRP A 74 9.02 12.85 11.29
C TRP A 74 9.73 14.18 11.52
N SER A 75 10.49 14.66 10.55
CA SER A 75 11.29 15.90 10.67
C SER A 75 10.50 17.17 10.36
N THR A 76 9.37 17.08 9.69
CA THR A 76 8.56 18.25 9.29
C THR A 76 7.40 18.47 10.27
N ASP A 77 7.14 19.72 10.60
CA ASP A 77 6.01 20.10 11.44
C ASP A 77 4.66 19.74 10.80
N ALA A 78 3.72 19.29 11.63
CA ALA A 78 2.38 18.85 11.20
C ALA A 78 1.63 19.95 10.43
N GLN A 79 1.77 21.22 10.89
CA GLN A 79 1.08 22.36 10.26
C GLN A 79 1.50 22.55 8.79
N THR A 80 2.75 22.21 8.46
CA THR A 80 3.25 22.29 7.07
C THR A 80 2.44 21.39 6.12
N PHE A 81 2.08 20.21 6.56
CA PHE A 81 1.27 19.28 5.77
C PHE A 81 -0.21 19.65 5.79
N LEU A 82 -0.72 20.09 6.95
CA LEU A 82 -2.12 20.46 7.14
C LEU A 82 -2.52 21.76 6.43
N GLY A 83 -1.53 22.63 6.14
CA GLY A 83 -1.79 23.92 5.48
C GLY A 83 -2.51 24.92 6.38
N SER A 84 -3.32 25.78 5.79
CA SER A 84 -4.12 26.78 6.51
C SER A 84 -5.54 26.28 6.81
N GLU A 85 -5.92 25.15 6.25
CA GLU A 85 -7.28 24.62 6.29
C GLU A 85 -7.56 23.87 7.62
N TYR A 86 -6.51 23.36 8.25
CA TYR A 86 -6.60 22.58 9.50
C TYR A 86 -5.61 23.07 10.55
N ASP A 87 -6.03 23.09 11.80
CA ASP A 87 -5.15 23.41 12.95
C ASP A 87 -4.47 22.13 13.45
N ALA A 88 -3.15 22.11 13.50
CA ALA A 88 -2.37 20.98 14.00
C ALA A 88 -2.68 20.60 15.45
N GLN A 89 -3.29 21.52 16.23
CA GLN A 89 -3.71 21.22 17.60
C GLN A 89 -4.90 20.25 17.64
N ASP A 90 -5.72 20.23 16.60
CA ASP A 90 -6.90 19.36 16.49
C ASP A 90 -6.58 17.95 15.97
N TYR A 91 -5.37 17.74 15.45
CA TYR A 91 -4.98 16.50 14.82
C TYR A 91 -3.77 15.86 15.51
N GLU A 92 -3.76 14.55 15.53
CA GLU A 92 -2.60 13.73 15.86
C GLU A 92 -1.93 13.27 14.57
N LYS A 93 -0.64 13.55 14.44
CA LYS A 93 0.21 13.03 13.38
C LYS A 93 0.66 11.65 13.79
N VAL A 94 0.27 10.61 13.05
CA VAL A 94 0.60 9.23 13.39
C VAL A 94 2.09 8.98 13.14
N GLU A 95 2.79 8.47 14.15
CA GLU A 95 4.24 8.19 14.07
C GLU A 95 4.59 6.73 13.78
N ASP A 96 3.58 5.88 13.67
CA ASP A 96 3.75 4.47 13.31
C ASP A 96 4.30 4.30 11.89
N ILE A 97 4.90 3.15 11.65
CA ILE A 97 5.32 2.73 10.32
C ILE A 97 4.39 1.65 9.75
N LEU A 98 4.45 1.46 8.45
CA LEU A 98 3.76 0.37 7.76
C LEU A 98 4.42 -0.99 8.04
N ASP A 99 3.61 -2.04 8.05
CA ASP A 99 4.10 -3.41 7.96
C ASP A 99 4.92 -3.58 6.68
N VAL A 100 6.11 -4.16 6.78
CA VAL A 100 6.99 -4.40 5.63
C VAL A 100 6.33 -5.24 4.52
N TRP A 101 5.35 -6.06 4.86
CA TRP A 101 4.56 -6.77 3.86
C TRP A 101 3.63 -5.87 3.06
N PHE A 102 3.24 -4.71 3.61
CA PHE A 102 2.55 -3.66 2.87
C PHE A 102 3.52 -3.00 1.86
N ASP A 103 4.74 -2.67 2.28
CA ASP A 103 5.74 -2.10 1.38
C ASP A 103 6.00 -3.02 0.19
N SER A 104 6.23 -4.32 0.44
CA SER A 104 6.45 -5.29 -0.61
C SER A 104 5.20 -5.56 -1.45
N GLY A 105 4.03 -5.58 -0.83
CA GLY A 105 2.74 -5.78 -1.49
C GLY A 105 2.42 -4.67 -2.49
N SER A 106 2.83 -3.44 -2.21
CA SER A 106 2.61 -2.27 -3.08
C SER A 106 3.50 -2.22 -4.34
N THR A 107 4.38 -3.20 -4.55
CA THR A 107 5.26 -3.31 -5.74
C THR A 107 4.49 -3.15 -7.06
N HIS A 108 3.27 -3.68 -7.15
CA HIS A 108 2.40 -3.53 -8.32
C HIS A 108 2.07 -2.05 -8.62
N ALA A 109 2.09 -1.18 -7.62
CA ALA A 109 1.82 0.25 -7.78
C ALA A 109 3.05 1.01 -8.30
N PHE A 110 4.21 0.84 -7.67
CA PHE A 110 5.39 1.64 -7.99
C PHE A 110 6.29 1.02 -9.08
N VAL A 111 6.24 -0.28 -9.31
CA VAL A 111 6.99 -0.94 -10.40
C VAL A 111 6.14 -1.06 -11.65
N LEU A 112 4.97 -1.70 -11.56
CA LEU A 112 4.14 -1.98 -12.73
C LEU A 112 3.28 -0.77 -13.15
N GLY A 113 2.86 0.06 -12.19
CA GLY A 113 2.03 1.24 -12.43
C GLY A 113 2.81 2.50 -12.82
N ASN A 114 4.11 2.56 -12.55
CA ASN A 114 4.90 3.79 -12.72
C ASN A 114 5.67 3.81 -14.04
N VAL A 115 4.97 4.06 -15.14
CA VAL A 115 5.55 4.18 -16.48
C VAL A 115 6.56 5.35 -16.58
N ALA A 116 6.41 6.38 -15.73
CA ALA A 116 7.26 7.56 -15.77
C ALA A 116 8.70 7.31 -15.29
N ARG A 117 8.93 6.32 -14.43
CA ARG A 117 10.27 5.97 -13.94
C ARG A 117 11.08 5.06 -14.86
N ALA A 118 10.46 4.49 -15.89
CA ALA A 118 11.12 3.62 -16.84
C ALA A 118 10.65 3.93 -18.27
N PRO A 119 11.01 5.11 -18.82
CA PRO A 119 10.57 5.55 -20.14
C PRO A 119 11.01 4.62 -21.30
N ALA A 120 12.02 3.78 -21.04
CA ALA A 120 12.48 2.77 -22.01
C ALA A 120 11.76 1.42 -21.90
N ARG A 121 10.84 1.24 -20.95
CA ARG A 121 10.07 0.00 -20.83
C ARG A 121 8.72 0.16 -21.52
N PRO A 122 8.25 -0.88 -22.25
CA PRO A 122 6.90 -0.88 -22.78
C PRO A 122 5.88 -0.65 -21.66
N SER A 123 4.80 0.05 -21.98
CA SER A 123 3.69 0.20 -21.05
C SER A 123 3.22 -1.18 -20.58
N PHE A 124 3.31 -1.45 -19.28
CA PHE A 124 2.77 -2.67 -18.66
C PHE A 124 1.23 -2.70 -18.63
N LYS A 125 0.58 -1.69 -19.20
CA LYS A 125 -0.88 -1.56 -19.18
C LYS A 125 -1.62 -2.78 -19.73
N ASN A 126 -0.99 -3.50 -20.67
CA ASN A 126 -1.53 -4.72 -21.30
C ASN A 126 -0.54 -5.89 -21.22
N ALA A 127 0.51 -5.81 -20.42
CA ALA A 127 1.46 -6.89 -20.27
C ALA A 127 0.88 -7.96 -19.32
N ARG A 128 1.11 -9.21 -19.68
CA ARG A 128 0.87 -10.33 -18.77
C ARG A 128 1.91 -10.30 -17.68
N VAL A 129 1.47 -10.37 -16.43
CA VAL A 129 2.33 -10.28 -15.25
C VAL A 129 2.45 -11.64 -14.59
N LEU A 130 3.67 -12.14 -14.50
CA LEU A 130 4.02 -13.36 -13.79
C LEU A 130 4.75 -13.00 -12.49
N TYR A 131 4.22 -13.45 -11.33
CA TYR A 131 4.91 -13.42 -10.05
C TYR A 131 5.58 -14.78 -9.82
N LEU A 132 6.90 -14.82 -9.91
CA LEU A 132 7.66 -16.06 -9.83
C LEU A 132 8.42 -16.15 -8.52
N GLU A 133 7.89 -16.93 -7.58
CA GLU A 133 8.47 -17.19 -6.26
C GLU A 133 8.12 -18.61 -5.77
N GLY A 134 8.65 -18.97 -4.59
CA GLY A 134 8.32 -20.21 -3.93
C GLY A 134 6.92 -20.25 -3.32
N SER A 135 6.41 -21.45 -3.07
CA SER A 135 5.06 -21.67 -2.53
C SER A 135 4.83 -21.11 -1.12
N ASP A 136 5.90 -20.76 -0.38
CA ASP A 136 5.83 -20.06 0.89
C ASP A 136 5.26 -18.64 0.76
N GLN A 137 5.37 -18.02 -0.42
CA GLN A 137 4.85 -16.68 -0.70
C GLN A 137 3.32 -16.59 -0.77
N HIS A 138 2.61 -17.70 -0.69
CA HIS A 138 1.16 -17.69 -0.44
C HIS A 138 0.81 -17.04 0.93
N ARG A 139 1.76 -17.03 1.87
CA ARG A 139 1.67 -16.30 3.15
C ARG A 139 2.59 -15.09 3.23
N GLY A 140 3.10 -14.62 2.12
CA GLY A 140 4.00 -13.49 2.01
C GLY A 140 3.57 -12.56 0.89
N TRP A 141 4.43 -12.38 -0.08
CA TRP A 141 4.27 -11.38 -1.16
C TRP A 141 3.05 -11.62 -2.05
N PHE A 142 2.73 -12.88 -2.41
CA PHE A 142 1.53 -13.18 -3.20
C PHE A 142 0.26 -12.71 -2.47
N HIS A 143 0.22 -12.91 -1.17
CA HIS A 143 -0.92 -12.59 -0.34
C HIS A 143 -1.07 -11.08 -0.13
N SER A 144 -0.01 -10.40 0.32
CA SER A 144 -0.05 -8.95 0.60
C SER A 144 -0.37 -8.16 -0.67
N SER A 145 0.31 -8.45 -1.79
CA SER A 145 0.07 -7.76 -3.05
C SER A 145 -1.32 -8.02 -3.63
N LEU A 146 -1.88 -9.23 -3.44
CA LEU A 146 -3.24 -9.55 -3.85
C LEU A 146 -4.26 -8.71 -3.07
N LEU A 147 -4.14 -8.65 -1.74
CA LEU A 147 -5.02 -7.86 -0.89
C LEU A 147 -5.00 -6.39 -1.27
N GLU A 148 -3.81 -5.79 -1.38
CA GLU A 148 -3.65 -4.39 -1.71
C GLU A 148 -4.14 -4.03 -3.10
N SER A 149 -3.80 -4.84 -4.11
CA SER A 149 -4.25 -4.58 -5.47
C SER A 149 -5.76 -4.75 -5.63
N CYS A 150 -6.35 -5.74 -4.97
CA CYS A 150 -7.80 -5.93 -4.99
C CYS A 150 -8.53 -4.79 -4.26
N ALA A 151 -7.99 -4.30 -3.14
CA ALA A 151 -8.58 -3.19 -2.40
C ALA A 151 -8.50 -1.85 -3.18
N THR A 152 -7.38 -1.58 -3.84
CA THR A 152 -7.12 -0.28 -4.48
C THR A 152 -7.46 -0.23 -5.97
N ARG A 153 -7.48 -1.38 -6.65
CA ARG A 153 -7.64 -1.49 -8.11
C ARG A 153 -8.74 -2.45 -8.56
N GLY A 154 -9.35 -3.19 -7.64
CA GLY A 154 -10.41 -4.16 -7.92
C GLY A 154 -9.97 -5.41 -8.68
N ARG A 155 -8.65 -5.67 -8.79
CA ARG A 155 -8.09 -6.82 -9.50
C ARG A 155 -6.81 -7.33 -8.85
N ALA A 156 -6.43 -8.58 -9.16
CA ALA A 156 -5.11 -9.09 -8.78
C ALA A 156 -3.97 -8.33 -9.49
N PRO A 157 -2.77 -8.27 -8.89
CA PRO A 157 -1.61 -7.60 -9.49
C PRO A 157 -0.89 -8.45 -10.52
N TYR A 158 -1.18 -9.73 -10.60
CA TYR A 158 -0.55 -10.72 -11.48
C TYR A 158 -1.60 -11.57 -12.19
N ASP A 159 -1.18 -12.19 -13.29
CA ASP A 159 -1.99 -13.13 -14.08
C ASP A 159 -1.62 -14.59 -13.76
N GLU A 160 -0.36 -14.82 -13.37
CA GLU A 160 0.19 -16.13 -12.94
C GLU A 160 1.15 -15.98 -11.77
#